data_5342d0314125b8709a501d410992943c
#
_entry.id   5342d0314125b8709a501d410992943c
#
_cell.length_a   1.000
_cell.length_b   1.000
_cell.length_c   1.000
_cell.angle_alpha   90.00
_cell.angle_beta   90.00
_cell.angle_gamma   90.00
#
_symmetry.space_group_name_H-M   'P 1'
#
loop_
_entity.id
_entity.type
_entity.pdbx_description
1 polymer ?
#
loop_
_entity_poly.entity_id
_entity_poly.type
_entity_poly.pdbx_seq_one_letter_code
_entity_poly.pdbx_strand_id
1 'polypeptide(L)'
;MSTVRSVREASMTELSDAFLHRLTAMISLGAGTIEVKTGYGLELEAELKMMRSLHRTATEVSSKFFPMRMQGTFLGAHAIDRDNPDYVEYCIQKMLPKILDEFPCVPIDAYCEEGAWSPDDTERLLRTAKDQGCPIRVHADQFNDLGMTARAVALGARSVDHLEASRPETLDVLASSSTIGVMLPICGLHIDDRFADGRGIVDRGGSVAVATNCNPGSAPSPSMPLAVALAVRKNGLTPNEAIVAGTWNAACVLGTQGEDATAMIAPGQPADFQLLDGEQEGCVSWELGSAGPRLVVIGGRVAHQRAVAMQHIENPFDDDTDGSASDEA
;
A
#
# COMPACT_ATOMS: atom_id res chain seq x y z
N MET A 1 -14.19 16.01 4.52
CA MET A 1 -15.18 16.48 3.51
C MET A 1 -14.60 17.27 2.32
N SER A 2 -13.45 17.98 2.44
CA SER A 2 -12.84 18.66 1.26
C SER A 2 -12.46 17.68 0.15
N THR A 3 -11.82 16.55 0.48
CA THR A 3 -11.42 15.53 -0.50
C THR A 3 -12.61 14.90 -1.23
N VAL A 4 -13.71 14.61 -0.50
CA VAL A 4 -14.94 14.07 -1.10
C VAL A 4 -15.50 15.03 -2.15
N ARG A 5 -15.59 16.34 -1.82
CA ARG A 5 -16.03 17.36 -2.76
C ARG A 5 -15.12 17.40 -4.01
N SER A 6 -13.80 17.44 -3.81
CA SER A 6 -12.85 17.48 -4.92
C SER A 6 -12.98 16.26 -5.85
N VAL A 7 -13.21 15.06 -5.30
CA VAL A 7 -13.42 13.84 -6.09
C VAL A 7 -14.75 13.90 -6.85
N ARG A 8 -15.83 14.35 -6.22
CA ARG A 8 -17.15 14.47 -6.86
C ARG A 8 -17.12 15.47 -8.03
N GLU A 9 -16.45 16.61 -7.85
CA GLU A 9 -16.33 17.68 -8.85
C GLU A 9 -15.34 17.37 -9.98
N ALA A 10 -14.28 16.59 -9.70
CA ALA A 10 -13.25 16.28 -10.67
C ALA A 10 -13.78 15.46 -11.86
N SER A 11 -13.32 15.80 -13.05
CA SER A 11 -13.54 15.00 -14.26
C SER A 11 -12.75 13.69 -14.23
N MET A 12 -13.12 12.76 -15.10
CA MET A 12 -12.39 11.51 -15.30
C MET A 12 -10.90 11.77 -15.65
N THR A 13 -10.63 12.78 -16.48
CA THR A 13 -9.28 13.12 -16.92
C THR A 13 -8.45 13.66 -15.75
N GLU A 14 -8.99 14.58 -14.95
CA GLU A 14 -8.30 15.11 -13.76
C GLU A 14 -7.97 14.01 -12.74
N LEU A 15 -8.89 13.06 -12.52
CA LEU A 15 -8.62 11.92 -11.65
C LEU A 15 -7.53 11.01 -12.23
N SER A 16 -7.57 10.73 -13.53
CA SER A 16 -6.55 9.91 -14.21
C SER A 16 -5.17 10.56 -14.15
N ASP A 17 -5.08 11.87 -14.39
CA ASP A 17 -3.82 12.63 -14.35
C ASP A 17 -3.25 12.67 -12.92
N ALA A 18 -4.10 12.94 -11.93
CA ALA A 18 -3.72 12.92 -10.53
C ALA A 18 -3.23 11.53 -10.06
N PHE A 19 -3.86 10.47 -10.56
CA PHE A 19 -3.44 9.11 -10.30
C PHE A 19 -2.11 8.79 -10.99
N LEU A 20 -1.95 9.11 -12.27
CA LEU A 20 -0.70 8.89 -13.01
C LEU A 20 0.49 9.60 -12.36
N HIS A 21 0.30 10.82 -11.87
CA HIS A 21 1.34 11.53 -11.14
C HIS A 21 1.79 10.78 -9.88
N ARG A 22 0.86 10.28 -9.06
CA ARG A 22 1.18 9.49 -7.86
C ARG A 22 1.79 8.15 -8.20
N LEU A 23 1.26 7.48 -9.22
CA LEU A 23 1.78 6.22 -9.73
C LEU A 23 3.25 6.34 -10.13
N THR A 24 3.58 7.39 -10.89
CA THR A 24 4.96 7.66 -11.30
C THR A 24 5.89 7.85 -10.10
N ALA A 25 5.45 8.58 -9.07
CA ALA A 25 6.20 8.76 -7.85
C ALA A 25 6.39 7.42 -7.08
N MET A 26 5.35 6.59 -6.97
CA MET A 26 5.43 5.28 -6.31
C MET A 26 6.41 4.34 -7.04
N ILE A 27 6.34 4.30 -8.38
CA ILE A 27 7.25 3.47 -9.18
C ILE A 27 8.69 3.95 -9.04
N SER A 28 8.93 5.26 -9.07
CA SER A 28 10.29 5.80 -8.89
C SER A 28 10.88 5.48 -7.51
N LEU A 29 10.02 5.20 -6.53
CA LEU A 29 10.38 4.78 -5.17
C LEU A 29 10.32 3.25 -4.98
N GLY A 30 10.18 2.48 -6.09
CA GLY A 30 10.34 1.05 -6.09
C GLY A 30 9.06 0.21 -6.06
N ALA A 31 7.87 0.80 -6.07
CA ALA A 31 6.63 0.03 -6.08
C ALA A 31 6.40 -0.61 -7.46
N GLY A 32 6.49 -1.93 -7.55
CA GLY A 32 6.23 -2.70 -8.80
C GLY A 32 4.78 -3.14 -8.94
N THR A 33 4.07 -3.35 -7.83
CA THR A 33 2.65 -3.68 -7.76
C THR A 33 1.96 -2.73 -6.79
N ILE A 34 0.81 -2.18 -7.16
CA ILE A 34 0.14 -1.13 -6.38
C ILE A 34 -1.33 -1.48 -6.21
N GLU A 35 -1.81 -1.45 -4.97
CA GLU A 35 -3.23 -1.39 -4.66
C GLU A 35 -3.70 0.06 -4.59
N VAL A 36 -4.86 0.32 -5.19
CA VAL A 36 -5.51 1.63 -5.13
C VAL A 36 -6.93 1.47 -4.67
N LYS A 37 -7.25 2.10 -3.54
CA LYS A 37 -8.58 2.03 -2.93
C LYS A 37 -9.41 3.27 -3.32
N THR A 38 -10.71 3.07 -3.58
CA THR A 38 -11.68 4.16 -3.71
C THR A 38 -12.10 4.68 -2.32
N GLY A 39 -13.30 5.21 -2.13
CA GLY A 39 -13.81 5.58 -0.82
C GLY A 39 -13.80 7.08 -0.52
N TYR A 40 -13.49 7.90 -1.51
CA TYR A 40 -13.57 9.35 -1.41
C TYR A 40 -14.71 9.94 -2.26
N GLY A 41 -15.50 9.09 -2.94
CA GLY A 41 -16.71 9.52 -3.65
C GLY A 41 -17.92 9.55 -2.73
N LEU A 42 -18.10 8.49 -1.93
CA LEU A 42 -19.23 8.26 -1.05
C LEU A 42 -20.60 8.36 -1.76
N GLU A 43 -20.60 8.18 -3.06
CA GLU A 43 -21.78 8.06 -3.93
C GLU A 43 -21.44 7.21 -5.16
N LEU A 44 -22.43 6.51 -5.72
CA LEU A 44 -22.23 5.50 -6.76
C LEU A 44 -21.43 6.03 -7.96
N GLU A 45 -21.84 7.16 -8.53
CA GLU A 45 -21.21 7.69 -9.74
C GLU A 45 -19.77 8.16 -9.50
N ALA A 46 -19.49 8.72 -8.34
CA ALA A 46 -18.13 9.14 -8.00
C ALA A 46 -17.21 7.93 -7.72
N GLU A 47 -17.69 6.91 -7.03
CA GLU A 47 -16.94 5.67 -6.79
C GLU A 47 -16.68 4.91 -8.11
N LEU A 48 -17.68 4.77 -9.00
CA LEU A 48 -17.50 4.22 -10.35
C LEU A 48 -16.52 5.06 -11.18
N LYS A 49 -16.62 6.38 -11.12
CA LYS A 49 -15.68 7.29 -11.81
C LYS A 49 -14.24 7.07 -11.33
N MET A 50 -14.03 6.92 -10.02
CA MET A 50 -12.71 6.57 -9.47
C MET A 50 -12.23 5.22 -10.02
N MET A 51 -13.01 4.16 -9.91
CA MET A 51 -12.64 2.82 -10.41
C MET A 51 -12.31 2.85 -11.91
N ARG A 52 -13.16 3.48 -12.74
CA ARG A 52 -12.94 3.62 -14.19
C ARG A 52 -11.65 4.38 -14.50
N SER A 53 -11.34 5.47 -13.74
CA SER A 53 -10.12 6.24 -13.95
C SER A 53 -8.86 5.42 -13.64
N LEU A 54 -8.89 4.60 -12.58
CA LEU A 54 -7.80 3.69 -12.22
C LEU A 54 -7.56 2.65 -13.32
N HIS A 55 -8.61 1.95 -13.75
CA HIS A 55 -8.51 0.92 -14.79
C HIS A 55 -8.06 1.49 -16.13
N ARG A 56 -8.58 2.65 -16.52
CA ARG A 56 -8.15 3.36 -17.73
C ARG A 56 -6.67 3.68 -17.70
N THR A 57 -6.19 4.28 -16.60
CA THR A 57 -4.78 4.66 -16.47
C THR A 57 -3.86 3.44 -16.48
N ALA A 58 -4.22 2.36 -15.75
CA ALA A 58 -3.44 1.13 -15.72
C ALA A 58 -3.35 0.47 -17.11
N THR A 59 -4.47 0.44 -17.86
CA THR A 59 -4.51 -0.08 -19.24
C THR A 59 -3.63 0.75 -20.17
N GLU A 60 -3.68 2.06 -20.04
CA GLU A 60 -2.92 2.97 -20.89
C GLU A 60 -1.41 2.86 -20.63
N VAL A 61 -0.99 2.79 -19.35
CA VAL A 61 0.40 2.58 -18.98
C VAL A 61 0.88 1.22 -19.44
N SER A 62 0.08 0.16 -19.25
CA SER A 62 0.44 -1.21 -19.67
C SER A 62 0.62 -1.33 -21.17
N SER A 63 -0.19 -0.64 -21.97
CA SER A 63 -0.10 -0.69 -23.42
C SER A 63 1.08 0.07 -24.01
N LYS A 64 1.54 1.14 -23.33
CA LYS A 64 2.55 2.06 -23.87
C LYS A 64 3.95 1.85 -23.30
N PHE A 65 4.08 1.41 -22.06
CA PHE A 65 5.36 1.46 -21.34
C PHE A 65 5.80 0.10 -20.79
N PHE A 66 5.14 -0.41 -19.76
CA PHE A 66 5.47 -1.69 -19.08
C PHE A 66 4.20 -2.31 -18.51
N PRO A 67 4.18 -3.64 -18.25
CA PRO A 67 2.98 -4.29 -17.69
C PRO A 67 2.67 -3.72 -16.30
N MET A 68 1.67 -2.82 -16.23
CA MET A 68 1.26 -2.20 -14.98
C MET A 68 0.47 -3.18 -14.13
N ARG A 69 0.98 -3.47 -12.93
CA ARG A 69 0.28 -4.31 -11.95
C ARG A 69 -0.43 -3.43 -10.94
N MET A 70 -1.72 -3.27 -11.14
CA MET A 70 -2.57 -2.49 -10.26
C MET A 70 -3.79 -3.29 -9.86
N GLN A 71 -4.10 -3.30 -8.57
CA GLN A 71 -5.36 -3.80 -8.05
C GLN A 71 -6.22 -2.64 -7.56
N GLY A 72 -7.39 -2.43 -8.17
CA GLY A 72 -8.43 -1.58 -7.62
C GLY A 72 -9.14 -2.29 -6.47
N THR A 73 -9.46 -1.57 -5.40
CA THR A 73 -10.24 -2.06 -4.24
C THR A 73 -11.38 -1.08 -3.98
N PHE A 74 -12.60 -1.58 -3.89
CA PHE A 74 -13.75 -0.76 -3.53
C PHE A 74 -13.79 -0.54 -2.02
N LEU A 75 -13.70 0.71 -1.61
CA LEU A 75 -13.75 1.16 -0.21
C LEU A 75 -14.89 2.17 0.01
N GLY A 76 -16.06 1.94 -0.57
CA GLY A 76 -17.23 2.80 -0.33
C GLY A 76 -17.62 2.92 1.15
N ALA A 77 -17.20 1.96 1.95
CA ALA A 77 -17.35 1.94 3.39
C ALA A 77 -16.19 2.65 4.15
N HIS A 78 -15.64 3.72 3.57
CA HIS A 78 -14.55 4.50 4.17
C HIS A 78 -15.05 5.50 5.22
N ALA A 79 -16.23 6.05 5.03
CA ALA A 79 -16.90 6.97 5.94
C ALA A 79 -18.40 6.85 5.78
N ILE A 80 -19.15 7.49 6.67
CA ILE A 80 -20.60 7.67 6.53
C ILE A 80 -20.86 9.03 5.86
N ASP A 81 -21.55 9.03 4.73
CA ASP A 81 -22.02 10.29 4.14
C ASP A 81 -23.14 10.87 5.00
N ARG A 82 -22.87 11.99 5.65
CA ARG A 82 -23.80 12.65 6.59
C ARG A 82 -25.04 13.21 5.91
N ASP A 83 -24.97 13.41 4.60
CA ASP A 83 -26.10 13.90 3.81
C ASP A 83 -27.04 12.75 3.38
N ASN A 84 -26.65 11.50 3.62
CA ASN A 84 -27.44 10.30 3.37
C ASN A 84 -27.64 9.51 4.69
N PRO A 85 -28.77 9.63 5.37
CA PRO A 85 -29.03 8.94 6.63
C PRO A 85 -29.07 7.41 6.50
N ASP A 86 -29.35 6.90 5.29
CA ASP A 86 -29.42 5.46 4.99
C ASP A 86 -28.13 4.97 4.28
N TYR A 87 -26.98 5.66 4.49
CA TYR A 87 -25.77 5.42 3.74
C TYR A 87 -25.28 3.96 3.79
N VAL A 88 -25.38 3.29 4.93
CA VAL A 88 -24.98 1.88 5.08
C VAL A 88 -25.80 0.98 4.14
N GLU A 89 -27.11 1.12 4.17
CA GLU A 89 -28.00 0.36 3.30
C GLU A 89 -27.80 0.73 1.82
N TYR A 90 -27.58 2.00 1.52
CA TYR A 90 -27.27 2.47 0.20
C TYR A 90 -25.95 1.84 -0.33
N CYS A 91 -24.91 1.80 0.49
CA CYS A 91 -23.63 1.20 0.13
C CYS A 91 -23.78 -0.30 -0.16
N ILE A 92 -24.44 -1.03 0.75
CA ILE A 92 -24.59 -2.50 0.64
C ILE A 92 -25.55 -2.89 -0.48
N GLN A 93 -26.71 -2.24 -0.61
CA GLN A 93 -27.79 -2.69 -1.48
C GLN A 93 -27.82 -2.00 -2.85
N LYS A 94 -27.16 -0.83 -3.00
CA LYS A 94 -27.17 -0.08 -4.26
C LYS A 94 -25.78 0.07 -4.85
N MET A 95 -24.79 0.49 -4.07
CA MET A 95 -23.44 0.73 -4.61
C MET A 95 -22.72 -0.60 -4.89
N LEU A 96 -22.63 -1.48 -3.90
CA LEU A 96 -21.89 -2.74 -4.03
C LEU A 96 -22.35 -3.58 -5.25
N PRO A 97 -23.65 -3.85 -5.48
CA PRO A 97 -24.07 -4.60 -6.65
C PRO A 97 -23.64 -3.93 -7.97
N LYS A 98 -23.74 -2.61 -8.07
CA LYS A 98 -23.37 -1.87 -9.29
C LYS A 98 -21.87 -1.86 -9.53
N ILE A 99 -21.08 -1.78 -8.47
CA ILE A 99 -19.62 -1.94 -8.55
C ILE A 99 -19.28 -3.34 -9.06
N LEU A 100 -19.92 -4.38 -8.54
CA LEU A 100 -19.67 -5.77 -8.94
C LEU A 100 -20.17 -6.10 -10.35
N ASP A 101 -21.23 -5.45 -10.81
CA ASP A 101 -21.71 -5.56 -12.21
C ASP A 101 -20.60 -5.11 -13.20
N GLU A 102 -19.86 -4.04 -12.88
CA GLU A 102 -18.83 -3.49 -13.76
C GLU A 102 -17.42 -4.03 -13.47
N PHE A 103 -17.13 -4.31 -12.20
CA PHE A 103 -15.83 -4.82 -11.73
C PHE A 103 -16.01 -6.13 -10.95
N PRO A 104 -16.26 -7.25 -11.64
CA PRO A 104 -16.49 -8.54 -10.97
C PRO A 104 -15.30 -8.95 -10.09
N CYS A 105 -15.60 -9.48 -8.90
CA CYS A 105 -14.60 -9.98 -7.96
C CYS A 105 -13.59 -8.94 -7.48
N VAL A 106 -13.88 -7.63 -7.63
CA VAL A 106 -13.04 -6.58 -7.05
C VAL A 106 -12.97 -6.78 -5.52
N PRO A 107 -11.79 -6.62 -4.90
CA PRO A 107 -11.70 -6.66 -3.45
C PRO A 107 -12.57 -5.59 -2.81
N ILE A 108 -13.21 -5.95 -1.70
CA ILE A 108 -14.06 -5.05 -0.91
C ILE A 108 -13.40 -4.79 0.42
N ASP A 109 -13.36 -3.52 0.80
CA ASP A 109 -12.74 -3.04 2.02
C ASP A 109 -13.70 -2.12 2.79
N ALA A 110 -13.51 -2.00 4.08
CA ALA A 110 -14.30 -1.14 4.96
C ALA A 110 -13.42 -0.53 6.05
N TYR A 111 -13.77 0.64 6.54
CA TYR A 111 -13.13 1.29 7.68
C TYR A 111 -14.02 1.21 8.91
N CYS A 112 -13.69 0.28 9.80
CA CYS A 112 -14.39 0.07 11.06
C CYS A 112 -13.73 0.87 12.19
N GLU A 113 -14.36 1.96 12.60
CA GLU A 113 -13.84 2.84 13.63
C GLU A 113 -14.97 3.65 14.28
N GLU A 114 -14.74 4.19 15.48
CA GLU A 114 -15.68 5.12 16.11
C GLU A 114 -15.92 6.35 15.22
N GLY A 115 -17.18 6.62 14.96
CA GLY A 115 -17.57 7.74 14.08
C GLY A 115 -17.49 7.44 12.58
N ALA A 116 -17.10 6.22 12.20
CA ALA A 116 -17.18 5.68 10.85
C ALA A 116 -18.14 4.49 10.81
N TRP A 117 -17.74 3.33 10.26
CA TRP A 117 -18.60 2.14 10.19
C TRP A 117 -18.55 1.36 11.51
N SER A 118 -19.73 0.90 11.98
CA SER A 118 -19.82 0.02 13.14
C SER A 118 -19.29 -1.39 12.81
N PRO A 119 -18.86 -2.19 13.82
CA PRO A 119 -18.49 -3.58 13.59
C PRO A 119 -19.60 -4.41 12.95
N ASP A 120 -20.87 -4.19 13.32
CA ASP A 120 -21.99 -4.94 12.79
C ASP A 120 -22.26 -4.59 11.31
N ASP A 121 -22.24 -3.31 10.95
CA ASP A 121 -22.44 -2.88 9.57
C ASP A 121 -21.27 -3.28 8.67
N THR A 122 -20.05 -3.20 9.19
CA THR A 122 -18.84 -3.66 8.51
C THR A 122 -18.92 -5.16 8.23
N GLU A 123 -19.28 -5.95 9.23
CA GLU A 123 -19.45 -7.41 9.06
C GLU A 123 -20.52 -7.73 8.01
N ARG A 124 -21.65 -7.03 8.02
CA ARG A 124 -22.72 -7.20 7.00
C ARG A 124 -22.21 -6.94 5.58
N LEU A 125 -21.49 -5.83 5.37
CA LEU A 125 -20.91 -5.50 4.07
C LEU A 125 -19.92 -6.59 3.61
N LEU A 126 -18.97 -6.95 4.46
CA LEU A 126 -17.92 -7.91 4.13
C LEU A 126 -18.49 -9.33 3.90
N ARG A 127 -19.51 -9.73 4.66
CA ARG A 127 -20.21 -10.99 4.44
C ARG A 127 -20.94 -11.00 3.10
N THR A 128 -21.66 -9.91 2.78
CA THR A 128 -22.33 -9.76 1.48
C THR A 128 -21.34 -9.86 0.32
N ALA A 129 -20.19 -9.21 0.44
CA ALA A 129 -19.12 -9.25 -0.57
C ALA A 129 -18.52 -10.66 -0.71
N LYS A 130 -18.26 -11.33 0.40
CA LYS A 130 -17.74 -12.70 0.42
C LYS A 130 -18.71 -13.69 -0.23
N ASP A 131 -20.00 -13.56 0.04
CA ASP A 131 -21.05 -14.40 -0.56
C ASP A 131 -21.15 -14.23 -2.09
N GLN A 132 -20.67 -13.09 -2.62
CA GLN A 132 -20.48 -12.83 -4.05
C GLN A 132 -19.10 -13.28 -4.59
N GLY A 133 -18.29 -13.97 -3.76
CA GLY A 133 -16.97 -14.47 -4.15
C GLY A 133 -15.85 -13.41 -4.16
N CYS A 134 -16.10 -12.22 -3.61
CA CYS A 134 -15.10 -11.17 -3.57
C CYS A 134 -14.09 -11.39 -2.44
N PRO A 135 -12.80 -11.09 -2.66
CA PRO A 135 -11.84 -10.95 -1.59
C PRO A 135 -12.24 -9.80 -0.66
N ILE A 136 -12.11 -10.02 0.65
CA ILE A 136 -12.46 -9.01 1.66
C ILE A 136 -11.24 -8.60 2.48
N ARG A 137 -11.22 -7.34 2.89
CA ARG A 137 -10.22 -6.69 3.76
C ARG A 137 -10.93 -5.75 4.70
N VAL A 138 -10.23 -5.26 5.72
CA VAL A 138 -10.78 -4.24 6.61
C VAL A 138 -9.68 -3.36 7.20
N HIS A 139 -9.94 -2.06 7.32
CA HIS A 139 -9.20 -1.15 8.18
C HIS A 139 -9.84 -1.23 9.57
N ALA A 140 -9.08 -1.61 10.56
CA ALA A 140 -9.56 -1.75 11.93
C ALA A 140 -8.47 -1.45 12.95
N ASP A 141 -8.89 -1.16 14.17
CA ASP A 141 -8.02 -0.94 15.31
C ASP A 141 -7.00 0.20 15.08
N GLN A 142 -7.36 1.20 14.30
CA GLN A 142 -6.49 2.36 14.10
C GLN A 142 -6.45 3.23 15.37
N PHE A 143 -7.60 3.59 15.91
CA PHE A 143 -7.73 4.39 17.12
C PHE A 143 -8.33 3.60 18.27
N ASN A 144 -9.24 2.66 17.97
CA ASN A 144 -9.98 1.88 18.95
C ASN A 144 -10.07 0.41 18.51
N ASP A 145 -9.77 -0.51 19.43
CA ASP A 145 -10.04 -1.94 19.24
C ASP A 145 -11.54 -2.20 19.51
N LEU A 146 -12.31 -2.23 18.44
CA LEU A 146 -13.76 -2.50 18.48
C LEU A 146 -14.11 -3.98 18.28
N GLY A 147 -13.10 -4.86 18.25
CA GLY A 147 -13.26 -6.30 18.03
C GLY A 147 -13.50 -6.68 16.56
N MET A 148 -13.29 -5.76 15.62
CA MET A 148 -13.49 -6.03 14.19
C MET A 148 -12.43 -6.98 13.62
N THR A 149 -11.20 -6.94 14.11
CA THR A 149 -10.11 -7.84 13.71
C THR A 149 -10.50 -9.31 13.89
N ALA A 150 -11.06 -9.66 15.04
CA ALA A 150 -11.51 -11.04 15.28
C ALA A 150 -12.66 -11.47 14.34
N ARG A 151 -13.59 -10.56 14.03
CA ARG A 151 -14.67 -10.81 13.06
C ARG A 151 -14.12 -10.98 11.65
N ALA A 152 -13.16 -10.14 11.24
CA ALA A 152 -12.51 -10.23 9.95
C ALA A 152 -11.78 -11.57 9.75
N VAL A 153 -11.05 -12.02 10.78
CA VAL A 153 -10.41 -13.35 10.81
C VAL A 153 -11.45 -14.44 10.64
N ALA A 154 -12.56 -14.41 11.38
CA ALA A 154 -13.65 -15.40 11.28
C ALA A 154 -14.31 -15.40 9.90
N LEU A 155 -14.38 -14.25 9.23
CA LEU A 155 -14.85 -14.12 7.86
C LEU A 155 -13.82 -14.61 6.82
N GLY A 156 -12.56 -14.83 7.19
CA GLY A 156 -11.47 -15.17 6.28
C GLY A 156 -11.01 -13.99 5.43
N ALA A 157 -10.97 -12.80 6.01
CA ALA A 157 -10.40 -11.62 5.37
C ALA A 157 -8.94 -11.87 4.99
N ARG A 158 -8.50 -11.34 3.84
CA ARG A 158 -7.09 -11.43 3.43
C ARG A 158 -6.18 -10.61 4.32
N SER A 159 -6.64 -9.43 4.72
CA SER A 159 -5.90 -8.57 5.64
C SER A 159 -6.78 -7.81 6.59
N VAL A 160 -6.15 -7.38 7.69
CA VAL A 160 -6.61 -6.30 8.55
C VAL A 160 -5.52 -5.22 8.51
N ASP A 161 -5.90 -4.03 8.12
CA ASP A 161 -4.99 -2.90 7.92
C ASP A 161 -5.07 -1.98 9.14
N HIS A 162 -3.96 -1.34 9.54
CA HIS A 162 -3.73 -0.49 10.71
C HIS A 162 -3.21 -1.25 11.93
N LEU A 163 -4.06 -1.66 12.89
CA LEU A 163 -3.71 -2.43 14.09
C LEU A 163 -2.96 -1.64 15.18
N GLU A 164 -2.90 -0.29 15.10
CA GLU A 164 -2.19 0.54 16.09
C GLU A 164 -2.78 0.45 17.50
N ALA A 165 -4.10 0.18 17.60
CA ALA A 165 -4.80 0.05 18.88
C ALA A 165 -5.14 -1.40 19.27
N SER A 166 -4.69 -2.39 18.50
CA SER A 166 -4.98 -3.80 18.77
C SER A 166 -4.43 -4.24 20.12
N ARG A 167 -5.26 -4.94 20.90
CA ARG A 167 -4.88 -5.53 22.19
C ARG A 167 -4.13 -6.86 22.01
N PRO A 168 -3.35 -7.33 22.99
CA PRO A 168 -2.63 -8.59 22.91
C PRO A 168 -3.52 -9.79 22.48
N GLU A 169 -4.75 -9.87 23.01
CA GLU A 169 -5.71 -10.93 22.70
C GLU A 169 -6.14 -10.87 21.21
N THR A 170 -6.28 -9.67 20.66
CA THR A 170 -6.58 -9.44 19.24
C THR A 170 -5.42 -9.91 18.36
N LEU A 171 -4.18 -9.64 18.77
CA LEU A 171 -2.98 -10.11 18.08
C LEU A 171 -2.85 -11.65 18.13
N ASP A 172 -3.24 -12.31 19.22
CA ASP A 172 -3.27 -13.77 19.33
C ASP A 172 -4.23 -14.38 18.30
N VAL A 173 -5.43 -13.79 18.13
CA VAL A 173 -6.42 -14.24 17.14
C VAL A 173 -5.90 -14.04 15.72
N LEU A 174 -5.34 -12.87 15.42
CA LEU A 174 -4.79 -12.56 14.11
C LEU A 174 -3.63 -13.51 13.76
N ALA A 175 -2.67 -13.68 14.67
CA ALA A 175 -1.49 -14.51 14.45
C ALA A 175 -1.79 -16.00 14.29
N SER A 176 -2.92 -16.48 14.86
CA SER A 176 -3.38 -17.87 14.71
C SER A 176 -4.13 -18.16 13.42
N SER A 177 -4.18 -17.19 12.52
CA SER A 177 -4.96 -17.25 11.27
C SER A 177 -4.10 -17.08 10.02
N SER A 178 -4.72 -17.22 8.84
CA SER A 178 -4.10 -16.88 7.56
C SER A 178 -4.28 -15.40 7.16
N THR A 179 -4.99 -14.62 7.97
CA THR A 179 -5.19 -13.19 7.73
C THR A 179 -3.89 -12.42 8.02
N ILE A 180 -3.49 -11.53 7.14
CA ILE A 180 -2.24 -10.79 7.25
C ILE A 180 -2.51 -9.42 7.90
N GLY A 181 -1.73 -9.06 8.93
CA GLY A 181 -1.74 -7.71 9.48
C GLY A 181 -0.98 -6.74 8.61
N VAL A 182 -1.64 -5.71 8.06
CA VAL A 182 -0.97 -4.69 7.24
C VAL A 182 -0.64 -3.47 8.09
N MET A 183 0.63 -3.27 8.35
CA MET A 183 1.13 -2.13 9.12
C MET A 183 1.33 -0.92 8.22
N LEU A 184 0.93 0.24 8.72
CA LEU A 184 0.90 1.51 7.99
C LEU A 184 1.74 2.59 8.71
N PRO A 185 3.06 2.38 8.87
CA PRO A 185 3.86 3.17 9.79
C PRO A 185 4.01 4.65 9.42
N ILE A 186 3.79 5.02 8.15
CA ILE A 186 3.76 6.45 7.75
C ILE A 186 2.54 7.14 8.37
N CYS A 187 1.42 6.44 8.53
CA CYS A 187 0.23 6.95 9.20
C CYS A 187 0.53 7.30 10.67
N GLY A 188 1.10 6.36 11.41
CA GLY A 188 1.48 6.60 12.79
C GLY A 188 2.44 7.76 12.95
N LEU A 189 3.47 7.84 12.10
CA LEU A 189 4.42 8.96 12.09
C LEU A 189 3.75 10.31 11.83
N HIS A 190 2.74 10.35 10.94
CA HIS A 190 2.10 11.59 10.52
C HIS A 190 1.05 12.10 11.51
N ILE A 191 0.35 11.19 12.22
CA ILE A 191 -0.81 11.57 13.04
C ILE A 191 -0.43 11.72 14.52
N ASP A 192 0.01 10.65 15.19
CA ASP A 192 0.00 10.61 16.66
C ASP A 192 1.10 9.74 17.29
N ASP A 193 2.09 9.34 16.49
CA ASP A 193 3.23 8.49 16.88
C ASP A 193 2.81 7.11 17.47
N ARG A 194 1.64 6.55 17.06
CA ARG A 194 1.21 5.20 17.37
C ARG A 194 1.54 4.24 16.23
N PHE A 195 1.95 3.04 16.58
CA PHE A 195 2.40 2.03 15.63
C PHE A 195 1.87 0.67 16.02
N ALA A 196 1.47 -0.13 15.04
CA ALA A 196 1.09 -1.52 15.25
C ALA A 196 2.25 -2.33 15.85
N ASP A 197 1.95 -3.25 16.75
CA ASP A 197 2.94 -4.17 17.35
C ASP A 197 3.31 -5.29 16.36
N GLY A 198 4.08 -4.93 15.33
CA GLY A 198 4.53 -5.88 14.31
C GLY A 198 5.40 -6.99 14.90
N ARG A 199 6.29 -6.67 15.86
CA ARG A 199 7.11 -7.65 16.55
C ARG A 199 6.24 -8.67 17.28
N GLY A 200 5.23 -8.18 18.00
CA GLY A 200 4.31 -9.03 18.73
C GLY A 200 3.52 -9.99 17.81
N ILE A 201 3.11 -9.55 16.62
CA ILE A 201 2.44 -10.43 15.63
C ILE A 201 3.41 -11.52 15.15
N VAL A 202 4.64 -11.15 14.75
CA VAL A 202 5.63 -12.10 14.21
C VAL A 202 6.08 -13.10 15.28
N ASP A 203 6.32 -12.69 16.51
CA ASP A 203 6.73 -13.58 17.61
C ASP A 203 5.63 -14.59 17.99
N ARG A 204 4.38 -14.29 17.68
CA ARG A 204 3.24 -15.22 17.82
C ARG A 204 3.07 -16.14 16.61
N GLY A 205 3.92 -16.03 15.59
CA GLY A 205 3.86 -16.82 14.35
C GLY A 205 2.92 -16.27 13.27
N GLY A 206 2.39 -15.06 13.46
CA GLY A 206 1.54 -14.38 12.48
C GLY A 206 2.33 -13.75 11.32
N SER A 207 1.61 -13.41 10.27
CA SER A 207 2.17 -12.74 9.08
C SER A 207 1.84 -11.26 9.09
N VAL A 208 2.82 -10.43 8.72
CA VAL A 208 2.66 -8.98 8.58
C VAL A 208 3.04 -8.52 7.18
N ALA A 209 2.36 -7.50 6.68
CA ALA A 209 2.75 -6.75 5.50
C ALA A 209 2.96 -5.28 5.85
N VAL A 210 3.64 -4.54 4.98
CA VAL A 210 3.90 -3.11 5.11
C VAL A 210 3.42 -2.39 3.87
N ALA A 211 2.71 -1.29 4.05
CA ALA A 211 2.26 -0.42 2.97
C ALA A 211 2.40 1.06 3.32
N THR A 212 2.31 1.93 2.31
CA THR A 212 2.45 3.37 2.49
C THR A 212 1.21 4.04 3.06
N ASN A 213 0.03 3.44 2.85
CA ASN A 213 -1.25 4.12 3.13
C ASN A 213 -1.35 5.50 2.45
N CYS A 214 -0.72 5.68 1.29
CA CYS A 214 -0.62 6.98 0.64
C CYS A 214 -1.99 7.63 0.40
N ASN A 215 -2.36 8.54 1.27
CA ASN A 215 -3.61 9.30 1.22
C ASN A 215 -3.44 10.73 1.75
N PRO A 216 -4.33 11.67 1.39
CA PRO A 216 -4.15 13.07 1.77
C PRO A 216 -4.43 13.35 3.25
N GLY A 217 -5.08 12.44 3.98
CA GLY A 217 -5.53 12.67 5.37
C GLY A 217 -4.52 12.22 6.42
N SER A 218 -3.97 11.02 6.25
CA SER A 218 -3.21 10.37 7.32
C SER A 218 -1.79 9.92 6.92
N ALA A 219 -1.47 9.86 5.61
CA ALA A 219 -0.17 9.39 5.16
C ALA A 219 0.20 10.00 3.79
N PRO A 220 0.55 11.31 3.71
CA PRO A 220 0.78 11.99 2.43
C PRO A 220 2.18 11.68 1.84
N SER A 221 2.53 10.40 1.76
CA SER A 221 3.82 9.95 1.20
C SER A 221 3.67 8.67 0.38
N PRO A 222 4.21 8.63 -0.86
CA PRO A 222 4.22 7.44 -1.71
C PRO A 222 5.42 6.50 -1.43
N SER A 223 6.24 6.78 -0.41
CA SER A 223 7.56 6.17 -0.24
C SER A 223 7.51 4.81 0.45
N MET A 224 7.64 3.72 -0.31
CA MET A 224 7.84 2.37 0.26
C MET A 224 9.17 2.25 1.02
N PRO A 225 10.31 2.79 0.57
CA PRO A 225 11.54 2.79 1.39
C PRO A 225 11.33 3.42 2.78
N LEU A 226 10.59 4.54 2.87
CA LEU A 226 10.25 5.14 4.17
C LEU A 226 9.36 4.22 5.01
N ALA A 227 8.34 3.59 4.41
CA ALA A 227 7.47 2.66 5.13
C ALA A 227 8.27 1.47 5.69
N VAL A 228 9.16 0.86 4.88
CA VAL A 228 10.05 -0.24 5.29
C VAL A 228 11.01 0.21 6.40
N ALA A 229 11.61 1.39 6.26
CA ALA A 229 12.52 1.95 7.28
C ALA A 229 11.82 2.23 8.62
N LEU A 230 10.58 2.70 8.57
CA LEU A 230 9.75 2.89 9.76
C LEU A 230 9.29 1.57 10.38
N ALA A 231 8.97 0.56 9.56
CA ALA A 231 8.60 -0.77 10.05
C ALA A 231 9.72 -1.40 10.89
N VAL A 232 10.98 -1.21 10.49
CA VAL A 232 12.14 -1.63 11.30
C VAL A 232 12.22 -0.85 12.60
N ARG A 233 12.06 0.47 12.58
CA ARG A 233 12.29 1.34 13.73
C ARG A 233 11.13 1.43 14.70
N LYS A 234 9.90 1.30 14.19
CA LYS A 234 8.68 1.58 14.95
C LYS A 234 7.79 0.35 15.15
N ASN A 235 7.77 -0.59 14.19
CA ASN A 235 7.00 -1.84 14.35
C ASN A 235 7.86 -3.02 14.83
N GLY A 236 9.16 -2.82 15.09
CA GLY A 236 10.06 -3.82 15.67
C GLY A 236 10.48 -4.95 14.73
N LEU A 237 10.35 -4.79 13.43
CA LEU A 237 10.82 -5.78 12.46
C LEU A 237 12.34 -5.69 12.26
N THR A 238 12.96 -6.83 11.95
CA THR A 238 14.31 -6.83 11.37
C THR A 238 14.27 -6.32 9.92
N PRO A 239 15.40 -5.85 9.34
CA PRO A 239 15.45 -5.44 7.94
C PRO A 239 14.90 -6.49 6.97
N ASN A 240 15.25 -7.77 7.15
CA ASN A 240 14.79 -8.86 6.31
C ASN A 240 13.29 -9.11 6.43
N GLU A 241 12.74 -9.10 7.64
CA GLU A 241 11.29 -9.21 7.88
C GLU A 241 10.55 -8.04 7.22
N ALA A 242 11.06 -6.82 7.31
CA ALA A 242 10.44 -5.65 6.70
C ALA A 242 10.47 -5.70 5.16
N ILE A 243 11.53 -6.25 4.56
CA ILE A 243 11.59 -6.50 3.10
C ILE A 243 10.55 -7.54 2.70
N VAL A 244 10.47 -8.67 3.41
CA VAL A 244 9.46 -9.71 3.15
C VAL A 244 8.04 -9.15 3.34
N ALA A 245 7.82 -8.34 4.37
CA ALA A 245 6.54 -7.68 4.62
C ALA A 245 6.13 -6.71 3.48
N GLY A 246 7.09 -5.97 2.91
CA GLY A 246 6.85 -5.05 1.80
C GLY A 246 6.84 -5.71 0.41
N THR A 247 7.15 -7.02 0.30
CA THR A 247 7.23 -7.76 -0.96
C THR A 247 6.32 -8.98 -0.96
N TRP A 248 6.79 -10.13 -0.50
CA TRP A 248 6.07 -11.40 -0.55
C TRP A 248 4.74 -11.37 0.22
N ASN A 249 4.74 -10.88 1.45
CA ASN A 249 3.52 -10.82 2.25
C ASN A 249 2.52 -9.80 1.68
N ALA A 250 3.01 -8.67 1.14
CA ALA A 250 2.16 -7.72 0.43
C ALA A 250 1.53 -8.35 -0.84
N ALA A 251 2.28 -9.15 -1.60
CA ALA A 251 1.75 -9.91 -2.73
C ALA A 251 0.70 -10.94 -2.27
N CYS A 252 0.88 -11.57 -1.10
CA CYS A 252 -0.11 -12.44 -0.49
C CYS A 252 -1.43 -11.71 -0.20
N VAL A 253 -1.37 -10.50 0.36
CA VAL A 253 -2.55 -9.63 0.56
C VAL A 253 -3.26 -9.37 -0.76
N LEU A 254 -2.50 -9.07 -1.83
CA LEU A 254 -3.07 -8.79 -3.15
C LEU A 254 -3.55 -10.06 -3.89
N GLY A 255 -3.14 -11.25 -3.44
CA GLY A 255 -3.48 -12.51 -4.11
C GLY A 255 -2.71 -12.71 -5.42
N THR A 256 -1.50 -12.15 -5.51
CA THR A 256 -0.61 -12.25 -6.68
C THR A 256 0.49 -13.28 -6.48
N GLN A 257 0.18 -14.39 -5.78
CA GLN A 257 1.05 -15.56 -5.68
C GLN A 257 0.76 -16.56 -6.81
N GLY A 258 1.63 -17.56 -6.96
CA GLY A 258 1.46 -18.65 -7.91
C GLY A 258 2.34 -18.50 -9.14
N GLU A 259 1.84 -18.95 -10.31
CA GLU A 259 2.63 -18.96 -11.53
C GLU A 259 3.09 -17.57 -12.01
N ASP A 260 2.34 -16.53 -11.65
CA ASP A 260 2.66 -15.11 -11.94
C ASP A 260 3.09 -14.33 -10.70
N ALA A 261 3.75 -14.99 -9.74
CA ALA A 261 4.17 -14.34 -8.49
C ALA A 261 5.15 -13.18 -8.76
N THR A 262 4.76 -11.98 -8.32
CA THR A 262 5.49 -10.73 -8.62
C THR A 262 6.50 -10.32 -7.56
N ALA A 263 6.55 -11.05 -6.46
CA ALA A 263 7.33 -10.66 -5.27
C ALA A 263 8.54 -11.56 -5.01
N MET A 264 8.99 -12.30 -6.03
CA MET A 264 10.17 -13.19 -5.92
C MET A 264 10.98 -13.18 -7.21
N ILE A 265 12.29 -13.31 -7.06
CA ILE A 265 13.21 -13.53 -8.18
C ILE A 265 13.44 -15.05 -8.29
N ALA A 266 12.77 -15.70 -9.25
CA ALA A 266 12.90 -17.13 -9.48
C ALA A 266 12.72 -17.47 -10.97
N PRO A 267 13.30 -18.58 -11.46
CA PRO A 267 13.09 -19.03 -12.83
C PRO A 267 11.61 -19.22 -13.15
N GLY A 268 11.16 -18.68 -14.28
CA GLY A 268 9.77 -18.75 -14.74
C GLY A 268 8.85 -17.66 -14.16
N GLN A 269 9.31 -16.89 -13.19
CA GLN A 269 8.53 -15.76 -12.64
C GLN A 269 8.75 -14.47 -13.45
N PRO A 270 7.80 -13.53 -13.43
CA PRO A 270 7.99 -12.22 -14.04
C PRO A 270 9.24 -11.53 -13.51
N ALA A 271 10.00 -10.89 -14.41
CA ALA A 271 11.19 -10.14 -14.03
C ALA A 271 10.81 -8.78 -13.42
N ASP A 272 10.38 -8.81 -12.17
CA ASP A 272 10.08 -7.64 -11.35
C ASP A 272 11.15 -7.51 -10.27
N PHE A 273 12.00 -6.49 -10.36
CA PHE A 273 13.08 -6.28 -9.40
C PHE A 273 13.53 -4.82 -9.33
N GLN A 274 14.29 -4.53 -8.29
CA GLN A 274 14.94 -3.23 -8.08
C GLN A 274 16.45 -3.42 -7.97
N LEU A 275 17.21 -2.45 -8.49
CA LEU A 275 18.63 -2.29 -8.16
C LEU A 275 18.79 -1.15 -7.16
N LEU A 276 19.39 -1.45 -6.04
CA LEU A 276 19.71 -0.50 -4.97
C LEU A 276 21.17 -0.04 -5.12
N ASP A 277 21.55 1.08 -4.53
CA ASP A 277 22.93 1.55 -4.53
C ASP A 277 23.79 0.92 -3.43
N GLY A 278 23.19 0.19 -2.49
CA GLY A 278 23.89 -0.47 -1.39
C GLY A 278 24.42 -1.86 -1.75
N GLU A 279 25.41 -2.32 -1.01
CA GLU A 279 25.98 -3.68 -1.16
C GLU A 279 25.13 -4.77 -0.50
N GLN A 280 24.18 -4.37 0.35
CA GLN A 280 23.28 -5.27 1.09
C GLN A 280 21.82 -4.82 0.95
N GLU A 281 20.90 -5.77 0.93
CA GLU A 281 19.46 -5.53 0.86
C GLU A 281 18.92 -4.66 2.01
N GLY A 282 19.55 -4.72 3.18
CA GLY A 282 19.19 -3.91 4.35
C GLY A 282 19.32 -2.39 4.15
N CYS A 283 20.02 -1.94 3.09
CA CYS A 283 20.16 -0.52 2.78
C CYS A 283 18.80 0.16 2.55
N VAL A 284 17.78 -0.56 2.06
CA VAL A 284 16.44 -0.02 1.84
C VAL A 284 15.78 0.48 3.13
N SER A 285 16.16 -0.10 4.28
CA SER A 285 15.65 0.28 5.59
C SER A 285 16.57 1.26 6.34
N TRP A 286 17.79 1.47 5.85
CA TRP A 286 18.78 2.30 6.55
C TRP A 286 18.53 3.79 6.36
N GLU A 287 18.30 4.24 5.14
CA GLU A 287 18.10 5.64 4.78
C GLU A 287 16.64 6.05 4.88
N LEU A 288 16.32 7.00 5.77
CA LEU A 288 14.94 7.51 5.94
C LEU A 288 14.50 8.42 4.79
N GLY A 289 15.41 9.04 4.10
CA GLY A 289 15.14 9.95 2.99
C GLY A 289 15.68 9.45 1.65
N SER A 290 15.77 8.13 1.48
CA SER A 290 16.31 7.53 0.26
C SER A 290 15.65 8.08 -1.01
N ALA A 291 16.47 8.36 -2.02
CA ALA A 291 16.01 8.74 -3.35
C ALA A 291 15.34 7.58 -4.12
N GLY A 292 15.14 6.44 -3.47
CA GLY A 292 14.62 5.23 -4.06
C GLY A 292 15.68 4.42 -4.82
N PRO A 293 15.28 3.34 -5.49
CA PRO A 293 16.18 2.46 -6.23
C PRO A 293 16.84 3.17 -7.42
N ARG A 294 18.00 2.69 -7.81
CA ARG A 294 18.69 3.12 -9.03
C ARG A 294 17.93 2.72 -10.29
N LEU A 295 17.30 1.55 -10.27
CA LEU A 295 16.54 1.00 -11.37
C LEU A 295 15.32 0.24 -10.84
N VAL A 296 14.19 0.38 -11.51
CA VAL A 296 12.98 -0.44 -11.31
C VAL A 296 12.64 -1.13 -12.61
N VAL A 297 12.53 -2.45 -12.57
CA VAL A 297 12.12 -3.29 -13.69
C VAL A 297 10.79 -3.95 -13.37
N ILE A 298 9.83 -3.88 -14.29
CA ILE A 298 8.50 -4.49 -14.17
C ILE A 298 8.23 -5.30 -15.44
N GLY A 299 7.99 -6.60 -15.30
CA GLY A 299 7.77 -7.50 -16.44
C GLY A 299 8.93 -7.50 -17.44
N GLY A 300 10.17 -7.39 -16.96
CA GLY A 300 11.38 -7.35 -17.80
C GLY A 300 11.59 -6.00 -18.53
N ARG A 301 10.79 -4.98 -18.25
CA ARG A 301 10.95 -3.64 -18.86
C ARG A 301 11.38 -2.63 -17.80
N VAL A 302 12.26 -1.72 -18.19
CA VAL A 302 12.67 -0.60 -17.31
C VAL A 302 11.48 0.34 -17.13
N ALA A 303 10.95 0.38 -15.90
CA ALA A 303 9.85 1.25 -15.51
C ALA A 303 10.37 2.60 -14.96
N HIS A 304 11.52 2.57 -14.27
CA HIS A 304 12.20 3.77 -13.79
C HIS A 304 13.71 3.55 -13.74
N GLN A 305 14.44 4.59 -14.10
CA GLN A 305 15.89 4.67 -13.91
C GLN A 305 16.23 6.06 -13.36
N ARG A 306 16.83 6.09 -12.17
CA ARG A 306 17.31 7.34 -11.59
C ARG A 306 18.50 7.85 -12.37
N ALA A 307 18.43 9.12 -12.80
CA ALA A 307 19.58 9.77 -13.43
C ALA A 307 20.75 9.84 -12.43
N VAL A 308 21.90 9.34 -12.82
CA VAL A 308 23.13 9.50 -12.05
C VAL A 308 23.65 10.92 -12.32
N ALA A 309 23.24 11.86 -11.51
CA ALA A 309 23.80 13.21 -11.51
C ALA A 309 25.15 13.21 -10.77
N MET A 310 26.15 12.54 -11.35
CA MET A 310 27.52 12.58 -10.86
C MET A 310 28.48 12.60 -12.04
N GLN A 311 28.51 13.72 -12.72
CA GLN A 311 29.66 14.04 -13.53
C GLN A 311 30.37 15.23 -12.87
N HIS A 312 31.54 14.93 -12.29
CA HIS A 312 32.52 15.91 -11.82
C HIS A 312 32.13 16.79 -10.60
N ILE A 313 31.91 16.18 -9.45
CA ILE A 313 32.47 16.78 -8.24
C ILE A 313 33.90 16.24 -8.18
N GLU A 314 34.88 17.06 -8.56
CA GLU A 314 36.27 16.79 -8.22
C GLU A 314 36.34 16.62 -6.70
N ASN A 315 36.94 15.51 -6.27
CA ASN A 315 37.08 15.26 -4.84
C ASN A 315 37.96 16.39 -4.27
N PRO A 316 37.45 17.31 -3.43
CA PRO A 316 38.28 18.42 -2.91
C PRO A 316 39.39 17.95 -1.97
N PHE A 317 39.48 16.61 -1.73
CA PHE A 317 40.50 15.96 -0.91
C PHE A 317 41.49 15.16 -1.73
N ASP A 318 41.38 15.13 -3.07
CA ASP A 318 42.47 14.68 -3.94
C ASP A 318 43.52 15.76 -3.98
N ASP A 319 44.31 15.86 -2.92
CA ASP A 319 45.53 16.65 -2.90
C ASP A 319 46.52 16.03 -3.90
N ASP A 320 46.82 16.74 -4.96
CA ASP A 320 47.98 16.54 -5.82
C ASP A 320 49.28 16.71 -4.98
N THR A 321 49.56 15.72 -4.14
CA THR A 321 50.90 15.58 -3.56
C THR A 321 51.75 14.73 -4.45
N ASP A 322 51.98 15.18 -5.67
CA ASP A 322 53.15 14.74 -6.45
C ASP A 322 54.10 15.94 -6.65
N GLY A 323 54.65 16.36 -5.51
CA GLY A 323 55.77 17.26 -5.47
C GLY A 323 57.02 16.53 -5.91
N SER A 324 57.28 16.47 -7.21
CA SER A 324 58.61 16.13 -7.74
C SER A 324 59.63 17.09 -7.19
N ALA A 325 60.34 16.67 -6.15
CA ALA A 325 61.60 17.31 -5.76
C ALA A 325 62.60 17.02 -6.88
N SER A 326 62.88 18.03 -7.71
CA SER A 326 64.02 18.04 -8.57
C SER A 326 65.28 18.21 -7.71
N ASP A 327 66.08 17.16 -7.61
CA ASP A 327 67.46 17.24 -7.19
C ASP A 327 68.23 18.07 -8.23
N GLU A 328 68.68 19.27 -7.86
CA GLU A 328 69.78 19.90 -8.49
C GLU A 328 70.87 20.28 -7.42
N ALA A 329 72.09 19.82 -7.73
CA ALA A 329 73.42 20.11 -7.25
C ALA A 329 74.13 19.11 -6.37
#